data_fc5dd64e4ce1e9b3c43ede34e325488d
#
_entry.id   fc5dd64e4ce1e9b3c43ede34e325488d
#
_cell.length_a   1.000
_cell.length_b   1.000
_cell.length_c   1.000
_cell.angle_alpha   90.00
_cell.angle_beta   90.00
_cell.angle_gamma   90.00
#
_symmetry.space_group_name_H-M   'P 1'
#
loop_
_entity.id
_entity.type
_entity.pdbx_description
1 polymer ?
#
loop_
_entity_poly.entity_id
_entity_poly.type
_entity_poly.pdbx_seq_one_letter_code
_entity_poly.pdbx_strand_id
1 'polypeptide(L)'
;GANPTARRHNGFMAATVTEEQIIDALRPVEDPELHRSIVDLGMLRGVTIRDHGVVGVLIALTVPGCPLKSEIQRRVSEAATQLDGVESIDLEFTVMSDEDRENLRRTLHGDAGATAGSSQAHGHAEGREIPFSKNTSKTRPLLISSGKGGVGKSSVTTNLAVALASQGYKVG
;
A
#
# COMPACT_ATOMS: atom_id res chain seq x y z
N GLY A 1 -57.78 38.11 -16.86
CA GLY A 1 -56.39 38.31 -16.90
C GLY A 1 -55.65 37.17 -16.18
N ALA A 2 -55.30 36.11 -16.88
CA ALA A 2 -54.51 34.99 -16.33
C ALA A 2 -53.07 35.25 -16.60
N ASN A 3 -52.23 35.29 -15.55
CA ASN A 3 -50.79 35.31 -15.65
C ASN A 3 -50.24 33.92 -15.35
N PRO A 4 -49.68 33.21 -16.32
CA PRO A 4 -48.99 31.97 -16.03
C PRO A 4 -47.52 32.32 -15.74
N THR A 5 -47.17 32.26 -14.49
CA THR A 5 -45.79 32.32 -14.02
C THR A 5 -45.04 31.09 -14.55
N ALA A 6 -44.33 31.25 -15.65
CA ALA A 6 -43.40 30.28 -16.13
C ALA A 6 -42.27 30.10 -15.11
N ARG A 7 -42.32 29.05 -14.32
CA ARG A 7 -41.17 28.59 -13.55
C ARG A 7 -40.08 28.16 -14.57
N ARG A 8 -39.09 29.02 -14.72
CA ARG A 8 -37.84 28.63 -15.35
C ARG A 8 -37.24 27.55 -14.46
N HIS A 9 -37.31 26.31 -14.91
CA HIS A 9 -36.42 25.27 -14.45
C HIS A 9 -35.03 25.71 -14.90
N ASN A 10 -34.28 26.32 -14.00
CA ASN A 10 -32.84 26.40 -14.13
C ASN A 10 -32.36 24.96 -14.13
N GLY A 11 -32.09 24.44 -15.33
CA GLY A 11 -31.31 23.24 -15.50
C GLY A 11 -29.92 23.52 -14.92
N PHE A 12 -29.74 23.20 -13.66
CA PHE A 12 -28.44 23.04 -13.07
C PHE A 12 -27.78 21.91 -13.88
N MET A 13 -26.94 22.28 -14.84
CA MET A 13 -26.03 21.33 -15.47
C MET A 13 -25.12 20.89 -14.31
N ALA A 14 -25.44 19.76 -13.69
CA ALA A 14 -24.53 19.10 -12.80
C ALA A 14 -23.23 18.89 -13.59
N ALA A 15 -22.16 19.53 -13.14
CA ALA A 15 -20.85 19.32 -13.72
C ALA A 15 -20.58 17.82 -13.65
N THR A 16 -20.57 17.19 -14.82
CA THR A 16 -20.34 15.74 -14.91
C THR A 16 -18.88 15.54 -14.59
N VAL A 17 -18.58 15.06 -13.39
CA VAL A 17 -17.21 14.70 -13.01
C VAL A 17 -16.67 13.67 -14.02
N THR A 18 -15.42 13.77 -14.38
CA THR A 18 -14.76 12.84 -15.29
C THR A 18 -13.88 11.86 -14.54
N GLU A 19 -13.63 10.70 -15.15
CA GLU A 19 -12.73 9.69 -14.59
C GLU A 19 -11.32 10.28 -14.31
N GLU A 20 -10.81 11.09 -15.22
CA GLU A 20 -9.51 11.77 -15.06
C GLU A 20 -9.48 12.69 -13.84
N GLN A 21 -10.54 13.45 -13.60
CA GLN A 21 -10.64 14.32 -12.43
C GLN A 21 -10.63 13.53 -11.12
N ILE A 22 -11.27 12.35 -11.12
CA ILE A 22 -11.26 11.46 -9.95
C ILE A 22 -9.88 10.87 -9.73
N ILE A 23 -9.21 10.39 -10.78
CA ILE A 23 -7.84 9.87 -10.71
C ILE A 23 -6.89 10.95 -10.19
N ASP A 24 -6.98 12.17 -10.69
CA ASP A 24 -6.14 13.29 -10.25
C ASP A 24 -6.41 13.67 -8.78
N ALA A 25 -7.65 13.64 -8.34
CA ALA A 25 -8.02 13.87 -6.94
C ALA A 25 -7.50 12.74 -6.01
N LEU A 26 -7.34 11.53 -6.53
CA LEU A 26 -6.79 10.39 -5.78
C LEU A 26 -5.26 10.31 -5.78
N ARG A 27 -4.55 11.07 -6.64
CA ARG A 27 -3.07 11.10 -6.65
C ARG A 27 -2.43 11.50 -5.33
N PRO A 28 -2.97 12.46 -4.55
CA PRO A 28 -2.42 12.79 -3.23
C PRO A 28 -2.69 11.74 -2.14
N VAL A 29 -3.56 10.76 -2.43
CA VAL A 29 -3.86 9.70 -1.47
C VAL A 29 -2.72 8.70 -1.43
N GLU A 30 -2.02 8.66 -0.31
CA GLU A 30 -0.90 7.77 -0.08
C GLU A 30 -1.31 6.53 0.71
N ASP A 31 -0.74 5.39 0.33
CA ASP A 31 -0.76 4.18 1.15
C ASP A 31 0.03 4.43 2.44
N PRO A 32 -0.54 4.17 3.63
CA PRO A 32 0.11 4.49 4.91
C PRO A 32 1.32 3.62 5.23
N GLU A 33 1.51 2.49 4.58
CA GLU A 33 2.70 1.64 4.72
C GLU A 33 3.81 2.02 3.75
N LEU A 34 3.45 2.26 2.50
CA LEU A 34 4.41 2.48 1.42
C LEU A 34 4.76 3.97 1.24
N HIS A 35 3.98 4.89 1.86
CA HIS A 35 4.15 6.34 1.77
C HIS A 35 4.26 6.85 0.31
N ARG A 36 3.47 6.25 -0.56
CA ARG A 36 3.38 6.56 -1.99
C ARG A 36 1.93 6.59 -2.44
N SER A 37 1.67 7.34 -3.49
CA SER A 37 0.33 7.44 -4.08
C SER A 37 -0.24 6.06 -4.46
N ILE A 38 -1.48 5.80 -4.07
CA ILE A 38 -2.20 4.57 -4.47
C ILE A 38 -2.37 4.47 -5.99
N VAL A 39 -2.35 5.59 -6.70
CA VAL A 39 -2.39 5.63 -8.16
C VAL A 39 -1.05 5.17 -8.74
N ASP A 40 0.07 5.70 -8.25
CA ASP A 40 1.42 5.35 -8.71
C ASP A 40 1.81 3.91 -8.35
N LEU A 41 1.29 3.39 -7.25
CA LEU A 41 1.44 2.00 -6.83
C LEU A 41 0.59 1.02 -7.67
N GLY A 42 -0.24 1.52 -8.59
CA GLY A 42 -1.15 0.70 -9.37
C GLY A 42 -2.23 0.01 -8.54
N MET A 43 -2.56 0.57 -7.36
CA MET A 43 -3.64 0.06 -6.51
C MET A 43 -5.01 0.42 -7.05
N LEU A 44 -5.14 1.55 -7.75
CA LEU A 44 -6.37 1.97 -8.41
C LEU A 44 -6.60 1.12 -9.66
N ARG A 45 -7.69 0.32 -9.68
CA ARG A 45 -8.00 -0.62 -10.77
C ARG A 45 -9.11 -0.14 -11.68
N GLY A 46 -9.96 0.72 -11.20
CA GLY A 46 -11.04 1.27 -12.01
C GLY A 46 -11.82 2.33 -11.28
N VAL A 47 -12.36 3.23 -12.06
CA VAL A 47 -13.29 4.26 -11.63
C VAL A 47 -14.55 4.10 -12.49
N THR A 48 -15.70 4.15 -11.88
CA THR A 48 -17.01 4.07 -12.56
C THR A 48 -17.86 5.21 -12.09
N ILE A 49 -18.35 6.01 -13.03
CA ILE A 49 -19.26 7.12 -12.72
C ILE A 49 -20.67 6.65 -13.02
N ARG A 50 -21.52 6.68 -12.00
CA ARG A 50 -22.95 6.32 -12.10
C ARG A 50 -23.81 7.59 -12.05
N ASP A 51 -25.10 7.43 -12.37
CA ASP A 51 -26.05 8.53 -12.28
C ASP A 51 -26.10 9.13 -10.88
N HIS A 52 -26.48 10.39 -10.79
CA HIS A 52 -26.56 11.16 -9.53
C HIS A 52 -25.25 11.33 -8.78
N GLY A 53 -24.10 11.40 -9.48
CA GLY A 53 -22.81 11.70 -8.84
C GLY A 53 -22.27 10.57 -7.94
N VAL A 54 -22.74 9.34 -8.12
CA VAL A 54 -22.20 8.17 -7.43
C VAL A 54 -20.95 7.68 -8.15
N VAL A 55 -19.82 7.66 -7.46
CA VAL A 55 -18.54 7.21 -8.03
C VAL A 55 -18.15 5.88 -7.42
N GLY A 56 -18.04 4.85 -8.25
CA GLY A 56 -17.48 3.56 -7.89
C GLY A 56 -15.95 3.58 -8.06
N VAL A 57 -15.21 3.18 -7.05
CA VAL A 57 -13.73 3.08 -7.10
C VAL A 57 -13.31 1.68 -6.68
N LEU A 58 -12.56 1.00 -7.54
CA LEU A 58 -12.01 -0.33 -7.26
C LEU A 58 -10.54 -0.23 -6.88
N ILE A 59 -10.19 -0.68 -5.68
CA ILE A 59 -8.82 -0.66 -5.14
C ILE A 59 -8.32 -2.07 -4.89
N ALA A 60 -7.13 -2.39 -5.41
CA ALA A 60 -6.44 -3.64 -5.16
C ALA A 60 -5.48 -3.51 -3.97
N LEU A 61 -5.67 -4.33 -2.95
CA LEU A 61 -4.79 -4.41 -1.78
C LEU A 61 -3.68 -5.44 -2.00
N THR A 62 -2.54 -5.23 -1.39
CA THR A 62 -1.38 -6.15 -1.48
C THR A 62 -1.65 -7.50 -0.80
N VAL A 63 -2.43 -7.50 0.29
CA VAL A 63 -2.78 -8.70 1.05
C VAL A 63 -4.27 -8.73 1.38
N PRO A 64 -4.89 -9.92 1.43
CA PRO A 64 -6.26 -10.07 1.93
C PRO A 64 -6.30 -9.71 3.42
N GLY A 65 -7.32 -8.94 3.82
CA GLY A 65 -7.49 -8.56 5.24
C GLY A 65 -6.55 -7.47 5.74
N CYS A 66 -6.05 -6.61 4.84
CA CYS A 66 -5.21 -5.47 5.20
C CYS A 66 -5.84 -4.65 6.35
N PRO A 67 -5.16 -4.47 7.49
CA PRO A 67 -5.67 -3.71 8.63
C PRO A 67 -5.85 -2.21 8.31
N LEU A 68 -5.19 -1.72 7.26
CA LEU A 68 -5.23 -0.33 6.83
C LEU A 68 -6.35 -0.03 5.83
N LYS A 69 -7.19 -1.04 5.51
CA LYS A 69 -8.33 -0.89 4.59
C LYS A 69 -9.22 0.29 4.97
N SER A 70 -9.55 0.44 6.25
CA SER A 70 -10.40 1.54 6.74
C SER A 70 -9.74 2.91 6.60
N GLU A 71 -8.43 3.00 6.75
CA GLU A 71 -7.68 4.24 6.57
C GLU A 71 -7.61 4.65 5.09
N ILE A 72 -7.34 3.70 4.19
CA ILE A 72 -7.38 3.94 2.74
C ILE A 72 -8.79 4.38 2.33
N GLN A 73 -9.82 3.69 2.83
CA GLN A 73 -11.21 4.04 2.56
C GLN A 73 -11.52 5.47 2.99
N ARG A 74 -11.13 5.87 4.19
CA ARG A 74 -11.33 7.24 4.70
C ARG A 74 -10.66 8.27 3.80
N ARG A 75 -9.36 8.09 3.48
CA ARG A 75 -8.59 9.02 2.65
C ARG A 75 -9.15 9.16 1.24
N VAL A 76 -9.51 8.05 0.61
CA VAL A 76 -10.12 8.05 -0.72
C VAL A 76 -11.46 8.77 -0.70
N SER A 77 -12.30 8.50 0.31
CA SER A 77 -13.60 9.17 0.45
C SER A 77 -13.42 10.67 0.66
N GLU A 78 -12.50 11.08 1.51
CA GLU A 78 -12.21 12.50 1.76
C GLU A 78 -11.72 13.21 0.48
N ALA A 79 -10.82 12.59 -0.28
CA ALA A 79 -10.27 13.17 -1.50
C ALA A 79 -11.32 13.32 -2.61
N ALA A 80 -12.12 12.30 -2.83
CA ALA A 80 -13.08 12.30 -3.94
C ALA A 80 -14.36 13.11 -3.63
N THR A 81 -14.78 13.23 -2.35
CA THR A 81 -15.92 14.09 -1.99
C THR A 81 -15.63 15.60 -2.07
N GLN A 82 -14.37 15.98 -2.26
CA GLN A 82 -13.99 17.38 -2.52
C GLN A 82 -14.28 17.81 -3.96
N LEU A 83 -14.58 16.88 -4.86
CA LEU A 83 -14.90 17.18 -6.24
C LEU A 83 -16.35 17.60 -6.41
N ASP A 84 -16.56 18.72 -7.10
CA ASP A 84 -17.88 19.15 -7.49
C ASP A 84 -18.56 18.12 -8.41
N GLY A 85 -19.74 17.66 -8.04
CA GLY A 85 -20.48 16.65 -8.78
C GLY A 85 -20.36 15.21 -8.25
N VAL A 86 -19.57 14.98 -7.20
CA VAL A 86 -19.55 13.71 -6.46
C VAL A 86 -20.45 13.80 -5.24
N GLU A 87 -21.53 13.03 -5.24
CA GLU A 87 -22.45 12.95 -4.09
C GLU A 87 -22.09 11.83 -3.12
N SER A 88 -21.62 10.71 -3.65
CA SER A 88 -21.21 9.57 -2.83
C SER A 88 -20.16 8.71 -3.52
N ILE A 89 -19.43 7.93 -2.72
CA ILE A 89 -18.40 7.02 -3.20
C ILE A 89 -18.74 5.60 -2.75
N ASP A 90 -18.71 4.69 -3.71
CA ASP A 90 -18.83 3.26 -3.52
C ASP A 90 -17.44 2.63 -3.70
N LEU A 91 -16.82 2.20 -2.60
CA LEU A 91 -15.46 1.67 -2.57
C LEU A 91 -15.48 0.16 -2.52
N GLU A 92 -14.99 -0.45 -3.58
CA GLU A 92 -14.76 -1.88 -3.66
C GLU A 92 -13.26 -2.20 -3.49
N PHE A 93 -12.99 -3.28 -2.78
CA PHE A 93 -11.63 -3.75 -2.56
C PHE A 93 -11.45 -5.14 -3.15
N THR A 94 -10.35 -5.32 -3.87
CA THR A 94 -9.88 -6.61 -4.37
C THR A 94 -8.47 -6.87 -3.87
N VAL A 95 -7.90 -8.01 -4.22
CA VAL A 95 -6.51 -8.36 -3.88
C VAL A 95 -5.68 -8.36 -5.15
N MET A 96 -4.48 -7.82 -5.09
CA MET A 96 -3.53 -7.83 -6.20
C MET A 96 -3.19 -9.27 -6.61
N SER A 97 -3.11 -9.50 -7.93
CA SER A 97 -2.55 -10.74 -8.46
C SER A 97 -1.05 -10.86 -8.15
N ASP A 98 -0.48 -12.05 -8.35
CA ASP A 98 0.97 -12.25 -8.17
C ASP A 98 1.78 -11.41 -9.15
N GLU A 99 1.27 -11.24 -10.38
CA GLU A 99 1.87 -10.38 -11.40
C GLU A 99 1.85 -8.91 -11.00
N ASP A 100 0.74 -8.43 -10.46
CA ASP A 100 0.62 -7.05 -9.95
C ASP A 100 1.59 -6.78 -8.81
N ARG A 101 1.72 -7.74 -7.89
CA ARG A 101 2.66 -7.64 -6.77
C ARG A 101 4.12 -7.62 -7.24
N GLU A 102 4.43 -8.36 -8.29
CA GLU A 102 5.77 -8.33 -8.88
C GLU A 102 6.05 -6.99 -9.59
N ASN A 103 5.07 -6.44 -10.30
CA ASN A 103 5.18 -5.11 -10.92
C ASN A 103 5.35 -4.02 -9.86
N LEU A 104 4.56 -4.06 -8.79
CA LEU A 104 4.70 -3.17 -7.65
C LEU A 104 6.10 -3.25 -7.03
N ARG A 105 6.62 -4.47 -6.86
CA ARG A 105 7.96 -4.72 -6.35
C ARG A 105 9.03 -4.09 -7.24
N ARG A 106 8.90 -4.21 -8.57
CA ARG A 106 9.82 -3.57 -9.54
C ARG A 106 9.76 -2.06 -9.45
N THR A 107 8.57 -1.48 -9.33
CA THR A 107 8.38 -0.02 -9.19
C THR A 107 9.03 0.49 -7.90
N LEU A 108 8.90 -0.24 -6.79
CA LEU A 108 9.51 0.14 -5.52
C LEU A 108 11.04 -0.01 -5.53
N HIS A 109 11.58 -1.01 -6.25
CA HIS A 109 13.02 -1.24 -6.34
C HIS A 109 13.70 -0.46 -7.47
N GLY A 110 12.97 -0.11 -8.53
CA GLY A 110 13.48 0.70 -9.64
C GLY A 110 13.80 2.15 -9.26
N ASP A 111 13.05 2.72 -8.32
CA ASP A 111 13.28 4.07 -7.78
C ASP A 111 14.36 4.13 -6.69
N ALA A 112 14.77 2.99 -6.13
CA ALA A 112 15.81 2.91 -5.08
C ALA A 112 17.23 3.24 -5.59
N GLY A 113 17.39 3.55 -6.88
CA GLY A 113 18.67 3.98 -7.46
C GLY A 113 19.03 5.46 -7.21
N ALA A 114 18.16 6.29 -6.63
CA ALA A 114 18.36 7.73 -6.57
C ALA A 114 18.48 8.35 -5.16
N THR A 115 18.19 7.64 -4.07
CA THR A 115 18.43 8.18 -2.71
C THR A 115 18.81 7.07 -1.74
N ALA A 116 20.12 6.97 -1.48
CA ALA A 116 20.65 6.22 -0.35
C ALA A 116 20.27 6.95 0.96
N GLY A 117 19.24 6.46 1.64
CA GLY A 117 18.80 6.99 2.94
C GLY A 117 18.01 5.90 3.68
N SER A 118 18.75 5.08 4.41
CA SER A 118 18.39 4.18 5.50
C SER A 118 16.92 4.20 5.98
N SER A 119 16.16 3.18 5.59
CA SER A 119 15.14 2.57 6.43
C SER A 119 15.04 1.10 6.02
N GLN A 120 15.64 0.23 6.84
CA GLN A 120 15.52 -1.22 6.70
C GLN A 120 14.07 -1.61 7.01
N ALA A 121 13.21 -1.61 6.00
CA ALA A 121 11.97 -2.37 6.06
C ALA A 121 12.35 -3.85 5.96
N HIS A 122 12.17 -4.61 7.02
CA HIS A 122 12.27 -6.06 7.02
C HIS A 122 11.09 -6.65 6.22
N GLY A 123 11.14 -6.53 4.90
CA GLY A 123 10.29 -7.26 3.98
C GLY A 123 10.94 -8.62 3.69
N HIS A 124 10.21 -9.69 3.91
CA HIS A 124 10.62 -11.02 3.48
C HIS A 124 10.91 -10.98 1.97
N ALA A 125 12.19 -11.05 1.61
CA ALA A 125 12.63 -11.16 0.22
C ALA A 125 12.35 -12.59 -0.27
N GLU A 126 11.11 -12.86 -0.68
CA GLU A 126 10.80 -14.03 -1.48
C GLU A 126 11.53 -13.90 -2.82
N GLY A 127 12.49 -14.77 -3.04
CA GLY A 127 13.26 -14.85 -4.28
C GLY A 127 14.76 -14.55 -4.18
N ARG A 128 15.28 -14.04 -3.05
CA ARG A 128 16.73 -14.06 -2.81
C ARG A 128 17.12 -15.44 -2.32
N GLU A 129 17.88 -16.13 -3.17
CA GLU A 129 18.50 -17.39 -2.77
C GLU A 129 19.40 -17.11 -1.55
N ILE A 130 19.00 -17.62 -0.40
CA ILE A 130 19.77 -17.46 0.85
C ILE A 130 20.97 -18.39 0.76
N PRO A 131 22.22 -17.88 0.65
CA PRO A 131 23.39 -18.72 0.36
C PRO A 131 23.61 -19.85 1.36
N PHE A 132 23.14 -19.69 2.59
CA PHE A 132 23.30 -20.69 3.67
C PHE A 132 22.10 -21.64 3.81
N SER A 133 21.04 -21.52 3.00
CA SER A 133 19.90 -22.46 2.99
C SER A 133 20.19 -23.75 2.20
N LYS A 134 21.27 -23.76 1.41
CA LYS A 134 21.66 -24.94 0.63
C LYS A 134 22.22 -26.02 1.56
N ASN A 135 21.86 -27.28 1.32
CA ASN A 135 22.38 -28.43 2.06
C ASN A 135 23.92 -28.56 2.01
N THR A 136 24.56 -27.90 1.04
CA THR A 136 26.03 -27.87 0.87
C THR A 136 26.67 -26.72 1.66
N SER A 137 25.90 -25.82 2.27
CA SER A 137 26.42 -24.70 3.03
C SER A 137 27.07 -25.19 4.34
N LYS A 138 28.27 -24.71 4.61
CA LYS A 138 28.96 -24.92 5.91
C LYS A 138 28.45 -23.96 6.99
N THR A 139 27.70 -22.93 6.60
CA THR A 139 27.12 -21.94 7.50
C THR A 139 25.89 -22.49 8.18
N ARG A 140 25.82 -22.41 9.50
CA ARG A 140 24.67 -22.83 10.31
C ARG A 140 24.01 -21.62 10.94
N PRO A 141 22.82 -21.19 10.50
CA PRO A 141 22.09 -20.10 11.14
C PRO A 141 21.54 -20.58 12.49
N LEU A 142 21.76 -19.76 13.53
CA LEU A 142 21.17 -19.95 14.86
C LEU A 142 20.16 -18.85 15.10
N LEU A 143 18.91 -19.22 15.35
CA LEU A 143 17.82 -18.29 15.62
C LEU A 143 17.53 -18.22 17.12
N ILE A 144 17.63 -17.04 17.71
CA ILE A 144 17.28 -16.78 19.10
C ILE A 144 15.97 -15.97 19.11
N SER A 145 14.88 -16.59 19.51
CA SER A 145 13.55 -15.97 19.51
C SER A 145 12.88 -16.02 20.88
N SER A 146 11.90 -15.17 21.11
CA SER A 146 11.07 -15.14 22.31
C SER A 146 9.75 -14.44 22.02
N GLY A 147 8.68 -14.92 22.62
CA GLY A 147 7.34 -14.31 22.53
C GLY A 147 7.18 -13.02 23.34
N LYS A 148 8.19 -12.61 24.14
CA LYS A 148 8.16 -11.39 24.96
C LYS A 148 9.27 -10.42 24.56
N GLY A 149 8.99 -9.11 24.63
CA GLY A 149 10.00 -8.05 24.56
C GLY A 149 10.81 -7.97 25.86
N GLY A 150 12.04 -7.46 25.79
CA GLY A 150 12.86 -7.15 26.98
C GLY A 150 13.45 -8.35 27.75
N VAL A 151 13.34 -9.57 27.26
CA VAL A 151 13.78 -10.80 27.96
C VAL A 151 15.27 -11.14 27.77
N GLY A 152 16.06 -10.23 27.20
CA GLY A 152 17.50 -10.44 27.06
C GLY A 152 17.94 -11.19 25.80
N LYS A 153 17.11 -11.28 24.73
CA LYS A 153 17.48 -11.94 23.47
C LYS A 153 18.82 -11.43 22.91
N SER A 154 18.99 -10.13 22.84
CA SER A 154 20.24 -9.51 22.35
C SER A 154 21.44 -9.88 23.20
N SER A 155 21.29 -9.91 24.53
CA SER A 155 22.36 -10.32 25.44
C SER A 155 22.76 -11.76 25.23
N VAL A 156 21.79 -12.68 25.08
CA VAL A 156 22.05 -14.09 24.78
C VAL A 156 22.73 -14.23 23.41
N THR A 157 22.25 -13.52 22.39
CA THR A 157 22.85 -13.57 21.04
C THR A 157 24.30 -13.13 21.06
N THR A 158 24.60 -11.98 21.70
CA THR A 158 25.96 -11.45 21.76
C THR A 158 26.90 -12.38 22.55
N ASN A 159 26.49 -12.86 23.73
CA ASN A 159 27.31 -13.76 24.53
C ASN A 159 27.55 -15.10 23.82
N LEU A 160 26.56 -15.64 23.14
CA LEU A 160 26.69 -16.87 22.36
C LEU A 160 27.69 -16.66 21.20
N ALA A 161 27.59 -15.53 20.48
CA ALA A 161 28.53 -15.20 19.40
C ALA A 161 29.97 -15.13 19.92
N VAL A 162 30.19 -14.45 21.04
CA VAL A 162 31.54 -14.36 21.67
C VAL A 162 32.04 -15.73 22.09
N ALA A 163 31.20 -16.54 22.74
CA ALA A 163 31.56 -17.88 23.17
C ALA A 163 31.95 -18.81 21.99
N LEU A 164 31.20 -18.74 20.90
CA LEU A 164 31.51 -19.51 19.69
C LEU A 164 32.82 -19.03 19.01
N ALA A 165 33.00 -17.71 18.94
CA ALA A 165 34.25 -17.11 18.42
C ALA A 165 35.46 -17.51 19.23
N SER A 166 35.36 -17.56 20.58
CA SER A 166 36.44 -18.00 21.45
C SER A 166 36.82 -19.47 21.32
N GLN A 167 35.91 -20.28 20.80
CA GLN A 167 36.14 -21.70 20.45
C GLN A 167 36.68 -21.87 19.01
N GLY A 168 36.97 -20.79 18.30
CA GLY A 168 37.55 -20.81 16.96
C GLY A 168 36.53 -20.88 15.81
N TYR A 169 35.22 -20.78 16.09
CA TYR A 169 34.21 -20.69 15.03
C TYR A 169 34.21 -19.29 14.40
N LYS A 170 34.00 -19.25 13.08
CA LYS A 170 33.75 -17.98 12.40
C LYS A 170 32.28 -17.59 12.61
N VAL A 171 32.06 -16.48 13.29
CA VAL A 171 30.72 -15.96 13.60
C VAL A 171 30.55 -14.61 12.92
N GLY A 172 29.37 -14.40 12.30
CA GLY A 172 29.02 -13.14 11.64
C GLY A 172 27.51 -12.87 11.69
#